data_de9db11ea45a8ba71b8ae7c9ab62d3f5
#
_entry.id   de9db11ea45a8ba71b8ae7c9ab62d3f5
#
_cell.length_a   1.000
_cell.length_b   1.000
_cell.length_c   1.000
_cell.angle_alpha   90.00
_cell.angle_beta   90.00
_cell.angle_gamma   90.00
#
_symmetry.space_group_name_H-M   'P 1'
#
loop_
_entity.id
_entity.type
_entity.pdbx_description
1 polymer ?
#
loop_
_entity_poly.entity_id
_entity_poly.type
_entity_poly.pdbx_seq_one_letter_code
_entity_poly.pdbx_strand_id
1 'polypeptide(L)'
;MGAELEESTLSAALSRAMAAGAEVRGTTSPNPPVGAVIVSTAGDIVGVGATQPVGGAHAEVMALREAGDRARGATAVVTLEPCAHTGRTGPCAQAFIDAGVARVYYLHADPTPQAAGGARVLAEAGVDVAKLEKPPHADDALVPWLFAMKARRPHVTLKFAQTLD
;
A
#
# COMPACT_ATOMS: atom_id res chain seq x y z
N MET A 1 8.49 10.45 18.22
CA MET A 1 8.62 8.97 18.14
C MET A 1 7.20 8.43 18.38
N GLY A 2 6.49 8.05 17.30
CA GLY A 2 5.16 7.47 17.42
C GLY A 2 5.21 6.12 18.15
N ALA A 3 4.20 5.82 18.98
CA ALA A 3 4.10 4.52 19.62
C ALA A 3 4.01 3.43 18.55
N GLU A 4 4.69 2.31 18.78
CA GLU A 4 4.55 1.14 17.92
C GLU A 4 3.13 0.59 18.05
N LEU A 5 2.50 0.23 16.92
CA LEU A 5 1.17 -0.37 16.96
C LEU A 5 1.25 -1.75 17.63
N GLU A 6 0.23 -2.08 18.41
CA GLU A 6 0.06 -3.46 18.88
C GLU A 6 -0.04 -4.41 17.68
N GLU A 7 0.52 -5.60 17.82
CA GLU A 7 0.57 -6.62 16.75
C GLU A 7 -0.83 -6.93 16.16
N SER A 8 -1.84 -6.99 17.02
CA SER A 8 -3.24 -7.20 16.63
C SER A 8 -3.77 -6.09 15.73
N THR A 9 -3.50 -4.83 16.07
CA THR A 9 -3.90 -3.64 15.31
C THR A 9 -3.15 -3.58 13.98
N LEU A 10 -1.84 -3.86 13.97
CA LEU A 10 -1.05 -3.90 12.76
C LEU A 10 -1.54 -5.01 11.80
N SER A 11 -1.85 -6.20 12.34
CA SER A 11 -2.40 -7.31 11.55
C SER A 11 -3.77 -6.96 10.94
N ALA A 12 -4.65 -6.33 11.71
CA ALA A 12 -5.96 -5.89 11.23
C ALA A 12 -5.82 -4.81 10.15
N ALA A 13 -4.93 -3.83 10.34
CA ALA A 13 -4.66 -2.77 9.37
C ALA A 13 -4.09 -3.33 8.06
N LEU A 14 -3.13 -4.28 8.14
CA LEU A 14 -2.59 -4.95 6.96
C LEU A 14 -3.65 -5.74 6.21
N SER A 15 -4.47 -6.51 6.93
CA SER A 15 -5.58 -7.26 6.33
C SER A 15 -6.57 -6.34 5.61
N ARG A 16 -6.89 -5.19 6.20
CA ARG A 16 -7.78 -4.19 5.59
C ARG A 16 -7.15 -3.53 4.36
N ALA A 17 -5.84 -3.21 4.41
CA ALA A 17 -5.12 -2.69 3.25
C ALA A 17 -5.09 -3.71 2.09
N MET A 18 -4.82 -4.98 2.39
CA MET A 18 -4.83 -6.05 1.38
C MET A 18 -6.23 -6.22 0.76
N ALA A 19 -7.29 -6.16 1.57
CA ALA A 19 -8.67 -6.23 1.09
C ALA A 19 -9.00 -5.06 0.16
N ALA A 20 -8.61 -3.82 0.51
CA ALA A 20 -8.81 -2.65 -0.34
C ALA A 20 -8.12 -2.78 -1.70
N GLY A 21 -6.88 -3.29 -1.74
CA GLY A 21 -6.19 -3.60 -2.99
C GLY A 21 -6.88 -4.69 -3.81
N ALA A 22 -7.44 -5.71 -3.16
CA ALA A 22 -8.16 -6.79 -3.82
C ALA A 22 -9.47 -6.33 -4.48
N GLU A 23 -10.18 -5.37 -3.88
CA GLU A 23 -11.41 -4.78 -4.42
C GLU A 23 -11.21 -4.10 -5.78
N VAL A 24 -10.00 -3.57 -6.04
CA VAL A 24 -9.69 -2.86 -7.30
C VAL A 24 -8.89 -3.71 -8.29
N ARG A 25 -8.71 -5.00 -8.02
CA ARG A 25 -8.02 -5.93 -8.92
C ARG A 25 -8.66 -5.91 -10.32
N GLY A 26 -7.83 -5.71 -11.35
CA GLY A 26 -8.27 -5.68 -12.75
C GLY A 26 -8.80 -4.34 -13.24
N THR A 27 -8.96 -3.32 -12.38
CA THR A 27 -9.45 -1.99 -12.77
C THR A 27 -8.37 -0.92 -12.86
N THR A 28 -7.17 -1.20 -12.34
CA THR A 28 -6.09 -0.22 -12.18
C THR A 28 -5.02 -0.31 -13.26
N SER A 29 -5.01 -1.36 -14.08
CA SER A 29 -3.96 -1.60 -15.09
C SER A 29 -3.66 -0.37 -15.95
N PRO A 30 -2.37 -0.05 -16.20
CA PRO A 30 -1.15 -0.80 -15.84
C PRO A 30 -0.64 -0.58 -14.41
N ASN A 31 -1.32 0.24 -13.61
CA ASN A 31 -0.93 0.51 -12.22
C ASN A 31 -1.19 -0.71 -11.31
N PRO A 32 -0.38 -0.89 -10.24
CA PRO A 32 -0.63 -1.95 -9.27
C PRO A 32 -1.92 -1.70 -8.46
N PRO A 33 -2.66 -2.75 -8.10
CA PRO A 33 -3.82 -2.65 -7.21
C PRO A 33 -3.36 -2.55 -5.75
N VAL A 34 -2.92 -1.37 -5.35
CA VAL A 34 -2.43 -1.07 -3.99
C VAL A 34 -3.59 -0.77 -3.07
N GLY A 35 -3.48 -1.18 -1.82
CA GLY A 35 -4.33 -0.74 -0.73
C GLY A 35 -3.51 -0.05 0.37
N ALA A 36 -4.10 0.93 1.02
CA ALA A 36 -3.49 1.71 2.09
C ALA A 36 -4.48 1.95 3.23
N VAL A 37 -3.98 1.97 4.44
CA VAL A 37 -4.74 2.24 5.67
C VAL A 37 -3.99 3.25 6.52
N ILE A 38 -4.71 4.18 7.11
CA ILE A 38 -4.19 5.09 8.15
C ILE A 38 -4.78 4.68 9.49
N VAL A 39 -3.91 4.42 10.45
CA VAL A 39 -4.26 4.10 11.85
C VAL A 39 -3.88 5.29 12.71
N SER A 40 -4.85 5.85 13.42
CA SER A 40 -4.66 7.00 14.31
C SER A 40 -3.73 6.67 15.48
N THR A 41 -3.31 7.68 16.22
CA THR A 41 -2.54 7.51 17.46
C THR A 41 -3.32 6.80 18.57
N ALA A 42 -4.65 6.68 18.44
CA ALA A 42 -5.51 5.91 19.35
C ALA A 42 -5.65 4.44 18.93
N GLY A 43 -5.10 4.03 17.79
CA GLY A 43 -5.20 2.67 17.27
C GLY A 43 -6.40 2.41 16.36
N ASP A 44 -7.19 3.44 16.04
CA ASP A 44 -8.36 3.32 15.17
C ASP A 44 -7.98 3.44 13.69
N ILE A 45 -8.59 2.65 12.82
CA ILE A 45 -8.52 2.87 11.37
C ILE A 45 -9.34 4.12 11.04
N VAL A 46 -8.67 5.15 10.52
CA VAL A 46 -9.26 6.47 10.24
C VAL A 46 -9.25 6.83 8.75
N GLY A 47 -8.60 6.02 7.93
CA GLY A 47 -8.61 6.19 6.48
C GLY A 47 -8.25 4.89 5.78
N VAL A 48 -8.96 4.59 4.70
CA VAL A 48 -8.72 3.44 3.82
C VAL A 48 -8.68 3.94 2.38
N GLY A 49 -7.74 3.45 1.61
CA GLY A 49 -7.61 3.83 0.21
C GLY A 49 -7.20 2.66 -0.67
N ALA A 50 -7.62 2.74 -1.93
CA ALA A 50 -7.20 1.83 -2.98
C ALA A 50 -6.82 2.64 -4.23
N THR A 51 -5.91 2.09 -5.04
CA THR A 51 -5.51 2.68 -6.31
C THR A 51 -6.73 2.94 -7.18
N GLN A 52 -6.87 4.19 -7.66
CA GLN A 52 -7.93 4.54 -8.56
C GLN A 52 -7.59 4.12 -10.02
N PRO A 53 -8.57 4.04 -10.91
CA PRO A 53 -8.32 3.84 -12.35
C PRO A 53 -7.25 4.80 -12.87
N VAL A 54 -6.61 4.44 -14.00
CA VAL A 54 -5.50 5.20 -14.59
C VAL A 54 -5.81 6.69 -14.70
N GLY A 55 -4.91 7.50 -14.16
CA GLY A 55 -5.06 8.96 -14.06
C GLY A 55 -5.64 9.44 -12.74
N GLY A 56 -6.19 8.53 -11.92
CA GLY A 56 -6.67 8.82 -10.57
C GLY A 56 -5.57 8.76 -9.51
N ALA A 57 -5.97 8.98 -8.27
CA ALA A 57 -5.06 9.02 -7.12
C ALA A 57 -4.57 7.61 -6.73
N HIS A 58 -3.38 7.54 -6.13
CA HIS A 58 -2.86 6.34 -5.50
C HIS A 58 -3.60 6.05 -4.19
N ALA A 59 -3.50 4.80 -3.72
CA ALA A 59 -4.14 4.32 -2.50
C ALA A 59 -3.82 5.19 -1.27
N GLU A 60 -2.57 5.59 -1.14
CA GLU A 60 -2.05 6.39 -0.03
C GLU A 60 -2.74 7.75 0.03
N VAL A 61 -2.89 8.41 -1.12
CA VAL A 61 -3.58 9.71 -1.22
C VAL A 61 -5.05 9.57 -0.88
N MET A 62 -5.71 8.47 -1.29
CA MET A 62 -7.11 8.20 -0.95
C MET A 62 -7.27 7.97 0.56
N ALA A 63 -6.39 7.17 1.17
CA ALA A 63 -6.41 6.93 2.61
C ALA A 63 -6.15 8.21 3.42
N LEU A 64 -5.19 9.05 2.98
CA LEU A 64 -4.92 10.35 3.61
C LEU A 64 -6.10 11.31 3.51
N ARG A 65 -6.80 11.35 2.37
CA ARG A 65 -8.01 12.19 2.19
C ARG A 65 -9.12 11.80 3.15
N GLU A 66 -9.34 10.50 3.35
CA GLU A 66 -10.34 10.00 4.30
C GLU A 66 -9.93 10.26 5.75
N ALA A 67 -8.66 10.10 6.08
CA ALA A 67 -8.14 10.35 7.43
C ALA A 67 -8.21 11.84 7.81
N GLY A 68 -7.96 12.74 6.86
CA GLY A 68 -7.87 14.18 7.12
C GLY A 68 -6.82 14.49 8.18
N ASP A 69 -7.13 15.40 9.10
CA ASP A 69 -6.22 15.83 10.17
C ASP A 69 -5.81 14.70 11.13
N ARG A 70 -6.57 13.58 11.16
CA ARG A 70 -6.25 12.40 11.97
C ARG A 70 -5.02 11.64 11.46
N ALA A 71 -4.52 11.97 10.27
CA ALA A 71 -3.27 11.42 9.74
C ALA A 71 -2.02 11.94 10.47
N ARG A 72 -2.12 13.08 11.16
CA ARG A 72 -0.98 13.66 11.89
C ARG A 72 -0.56 12.77 13.06
N GLY A 73 0.70 12.35 13.07
CA GLY A 73 1.24 11.44 14.07
C GLY A 73 0.77 9.98 13.92
N ALA A 74 -0.07 9.70 12.91
CA ALA A 74 -0.62 8.38 12.64
C ALA A 74 0.40 7.41 12.05
N THR A 75 0.01 6.14 11.96
CA THR A 75 0.73 5.08 11.25
C THR A 75 0.02 4.74 9.95
N ALA A 76 0.74 4.71 8.85
CA ALA A 76 0.26 4.20 7.57
C ALA A 76 0.68 2.75 7.35
N VAL A 77 -0.21 1.92 6.81
CA VAL A 77 0.06 0.55 6.38
C VAL A 77 -0.32 0.40 4.91
N VAL A 78 0.65 0.06 4.06
CA VAL A 78 0.49 0.06 2.60
C VAL A 78 0.94 -1.29 2.03
N THR A 79 0.27 -1.80 1.03
CA THR A 79 0.63 -3.08 0.43
C THR A 79 1.85 -3.01 -0.50
N LEU A 80 2.23 -1.83 -0.99
CA LEU A 80 3.42 -1.59 -1.80
C LEU A 80 4.20 -0.39 -1.26
N GLU A 81 5.53 -0.39 -1.40
CA GLU A 81 6.38 0.74 -1.04
C GLU A 81 5.87 2.05 -1.66
N PRO A 82 5.67 3.13 -0.86
CA PRO A 82 5.23 4.42 -1.39
C PRO A 82 6.17 4.94 -2.46
N CYS A 83 5.63 5.47 -3.54
CA CYS A 83 6.45 5.96 -4.65
C CYS A 83 7.25 7.23 -4.27
N ALA A 84 8.49 7.32 -4.81
CA ALA A 84 9.38 8.47 -4.64
C ALA A 84 9.37 9.42 -5.84
N HIS A 85 8.78 9.04 -6.98
CA HIS A 85 8.82 9.85 -8.21
C HIS A 85 7.60 10.74 -8.36
N THR A 86 7.78 11.88 -9.00
CA THR A 86 6.69 12.76 -9.41
C THR A 86 6.10 12.24 -10.73
N GLY A 87 4.92 11.64 -10.64
CA GLY A 87 4.12 11.25 -11.80
C GLY A 87 3.07 12.33 -12.14
N ARG A 88 1.84 11.90 -12.47
CA ARG A 88 0.68 12.79 -12.65
C ARG A 88 0.19 13.37 -11.33
N THR A 89 0.44 12.68 -10.24
CA THR A 89 0.29 13.14 -8.86
C THR A 89 1.67 13.23 -8.21
N GLY A 90 1.83 14.05 -7.16
CA GLY A 90 3.07 14.13 -6.41
C GLY A 90 3.43 12.76 -5.78
N PRO A 91 4.71 12.58 -5.34
CA PRO A 91 5.16 11.34 -4.72
C PRO A 91 4.33 10.99 -3.47
N CYS A 92 3.92 9.73 -3.31
CA CYS A 92 3.19 9.30 -2.13
C CYS A 92 4.02 9.44 -0.84
N ALA A 93 5.34 9.24 -0.93
CA ALA A 93 6.24 9.51 0.18
C ALA A 93 6.13 10.97 0.66
N GLN A 94 6.09 11.94 -0.26
CA GLN A 94 5.92 13.35 0.08
C GLN A 94 4.55 13.62 0.71
N ALA A 95 3.48 12.98 0.20
CA ALA A 95 2.14 13.14 0.76
C ALA A 95 2.06 12.68 2.22
N PHE A 96 2.74 11.59 2.59
CA PHE A 96 2.85 11.15 3.99
C PHE A 96 3.63 12.13 4.86
N ILE A 97 4.74 12.68 4.34
CA ILE A 97 5.54 13.70 5.05
C ILE A 97 4.68 14.95 5.32
N ASP A 98 4.00 15.47 4.29
CA ASP A 98 3.17 16.68 4.37
C ASP A 98 1.99 16.49 5.34
N ALA A 99 1.40 15.29 5.36
CA ALA A 99 0.34 14.94 6.31
C ALA A 99 0.83 14.76 7.76
N GLY A 100 2.15 14.70 7.96
CA GLY A 100 2.76 14.50 9.29
C GLY A 100 2.58 13.09 9.83
N VAL A 101 2.53 12.07 8.95
CA VAL A 101 2.51 10.66 9.34
C VAL A 101 3.81 10.33 10.08
N ALA A 102 3.72 9.67 11.23
CA ALA A 102 4.89 9.35 12.06
C ALA A 102 5.58 8.04 11.66
N ARG A 103 4.82 7.08 11.14
CA ARG A 103 5.33 5.75 10.79
C ARG A 103 4.66 5.21 9.54
N VAL A 104 5.43 4.50 8.71
CA VAL A 104 4.94 3.81 7.52
C VAL A 104 5.40 2.36 7.53
N TYR A 105 4.44 1.44 7.48
CA TYR A 105 4.69 0.03 7.18
C TYR A 105 4.33 -0.25 5.73
N TYR A 106 5.16 -1.04 5.03
CA TYR A 106 4.84 -1.50 3.69
C TYR A 106 5.12 -2.99 3.51
N LEU A 107 4.33 -3.67 2.67
CA LEU A 107 4.43 -5.11 2.48
C LEU A 107 5.46 -5.50 1.42
N HIS A 108 5.38 -4.91 0.23
CA HIS A 108 6.28 -5.19 -0.88
C HIS A 108 7.15 -4.00 -1.24
N ALA A 109 8.44 -4.23 -1.51
CA ALA A 109 9.26 -3.22 -2.16
C ALA A 109 8.82 -3.05 -3.63
N ASP A 110 8.83 -1.82 -4.13
CA ASP A 110 8.53 -1.57 -5.54
C ASP A 110 9.70 -2.08 -6.42
N PRO A 111 9.45 -3.01 -7.35
CA PRO A 111 10.49 -3.55 -8.22
C PRO A 111 10.89 -2.60 -9.36
N THR A 112 10.17 -1.48 -9.54
CA THR A 112 10.42 -0.54 -10.64
C THR A 112 11.41 0.53 -10.24
N PRO A 113 12.52 0.71 -10.97
CA PRO A 113 13.55 1.71 -10.61
C PRO A 113 13.02 3.14 -10.54
N GLN A 114 11.94 3.44 -11.28
CA GLN A 114 11.35 4.75 -11.35
C GLN A 114 10.55 5.10 -10.08
N ALA A 115 9.87 4.12 -9.47
CA ALA A 115 8.98 4.35 -8.32
C ALA A 115 9.64 4.02 -6.98
N ALA A 116 10.60 3.11 -6.97
CA ALA A 116 11.31 2.67 -5.77
C ALA A 116 12.02 3.82 -5.02
N GLY A 117 12.26 3.61 -3.73
CA GLY A 117 13.05 4.52 -2.90
C GLY A 117 12.21 5.44 -2.01
N GLY A 118 10.91 5.29 -1.99
CA GLY A 118 10.03 6.05 -1.09
C GLY A 118 10.31 5.77 0.38
N ALA A 119 10.64 4.54 0.72
CA ALA A 119 11.05 4.18 2.08
C ALA A 119 12.28 4.99 2.54
N ARG A 120 13.27 5.19 1.67
CA ARG A 120 14.45 6.01 1.96
C ARG A 120 14.08 7.49 2.12
N VAL A 121 13.25 8.04 1.23
CA VAL A 121 12.79 9.44 1.30
C VAL A 121 12.05 9.70 2.62
N LEU A 122 11.18 8.80 3.03
CA LEU A 122 10.45 8.87 4.30
C LEU A 122 11.43 8.84 5.50
N ALA A 123 12.38 7.90 5.51
CA ALA A 123 13.37 7.78 6.59
C ALA A 123 14.26 9.02 6.70
N GLU A 124 14.72 9.59 5.57
CA GLU A 124 15.51 10.83 5.52
C GLU A 124 14.71 12.04 6.06
N ALA A 125 13.38 12.02 5.93
CA ALA A 125 12.48 13.03 6.50
C ALA A 125 12.10 12.78 7.98
N GLY A 126 12.63 11.72 8.60
CA GLY A 126 12.40 11.39 10.02
C GLY A 126 11.12 10.57 10.27
N VAL A 127 10.48 10.05 9.22
CA VAL A 127 9.38 9.09 9.35
C VAL A 127 9.96 7.71 9.64
N ASP A 128 9.41 7.01 10.62
CA ASP A 128 9.81 5.64 10.93
C ASP A 128 9.25 4.69 9.86
N VAL A 129 10.11 3.88 9.24
CA VAL A 129 9.71 3.01 8.12
C VAL A 129 10.14 1.59 8.36
N ALA A 130 9.22 0.64 8.19
CA ALA A 130 9.52 -0.77 8.27
C ALA A 130 8.78 -1.57 7.19
N LYS A 131 9.47 -2.59 6.67
CA LYS A 131 8.88 -3.57 5.76
C LYS A 131 8.24 -4.69 6.57
N LEU A 132 7.01 -5.06 6.19
CA LEU A 132 6.30 -6.20 6.78
C LEU A 132 6.56 -7.49 6.01
N GLU A 133 6.37 -8.60 6.69
CA GLU A 133 6.27 -9.91 6.05
C GLU A 133 4.83 -10.21 5.66
N LYS A 134 4.67 -10.88 4.50
CA LYS A 134 3.35 -11.28 4.03
C LYS A 134 2.78 -12.38 4.93
N PRO A 135 1.55 -12.23 5.45
CA PRO A 135 0.91 -13.29 6.20
C PRO A 135 0.80 -14.58 5.36
N PRO A 136 1.05 -15.75 5.96
CA PRO A 136 0.85 -17.03 5.28
C PRO A 136 -0.57 -17.13 4.70
N HIS A 137 -0.68 -17.64 3.47
CA HIS A 137 -1.96 -17.89 2.78
C HIS A 137 -2.83 -16.67 2.50
N ALA A 138 -2.37 -15.44 2.78
CA ALA A 138 -3.12 -14.24 2.43
C ALA A 138 -3.27 -14.08 0.91
N ASP A 139 -4.49 -13.79 0.44
CA ASP A 139 -4.74 -13.41 -0.96
C ASP A 139 -4.13 -12.03 -1.22
N ASP A 140 -3.15 -11.99 -2.10
CA ASP A 140 -2.35 -10.80 -2.36
C ASP A 140 -2.58 -10.33 -3.80
N ALA A 141 -3.34 -9.26 -3.94
CA ALA A 141 -3.70 -8.68 -5.22
C ALA A 141 -2.50 -8.20 -6.05
N LEU A 142 -1.35 -7.94 -5.41
CA LEU A 142 -0.14 -7.47 -6.07
C LEU A 142 0.66 -8.58 -6.74
N VAL A 143 0.48 -9.85 -6.37
CA VAL A 143 1.30 -10.96 -6.88
C VAL A 143 1.35 -11.01 -8.41
N PRO A 144 0.23 -10.91 -9.16
CA PRO A 144 0.29 -10.91 -10.63
C PRO A 144 1.05 -9.72 -11.20
N TRP A 145 0.90 -8.54 -10.63
CA TRP A 145 1.60 -7.34 -11.06
C TRP A 145 3.11 -7.43 -10.76
N LEU A 146 3.47 -7.82 -9.54
CA LEU A 146 4.87 -8.01 -9.13
C LEU A 146 5.58 -9.06 -10.01
N PHE A 147 4.87 -10.15 -10.33
CA PHE A 147 5.39 -11.15 -11.25
C PHE A 147 5.64 -10.56 -12.64
N ALA A 148 4.66 -9.83 -13.21
CA ALA A 148 4.78 -9.23 -14.53
C ALA A 148 5.95 -8.24 -14.61
N MET A 149 6.15 -7.42 -13.58
CA MET A 149 7.26 -6.46 -13.52
C MET A 149 8.63 -7.16 -13.48
N LYS A 150 8.76 -8.21 -12.68
CA LYS A 150 10.01 -8.96 -12.53
C LYS A 150 10.30 -9.87 -13.73
N ALA A 151 9.29 -10.63 -14.19
CA ALA A 151 9.44 -11.62 -15.23
C ALA A 151 9.32 -11.05 -16.66
N ARG A 152 8.87 -9.79 -16.81
CA ARG A 152 8.58 -9.11 -18.08
C ARG A 152 7.65 -9.90 -19.00
N ARG A 153 6.70 -10.61 -18.41
CA ARG A 153 5.64 -11.37 -19.09
C ARG A 153 4.40 -11.43 -18.21
N PRO A 154 3.21 -11.64 -18.80
CA PRO A 154 1.97 -11.73 -18.03
C PRO A 154 2.00 -12.86 -17.01
N HIS A 155 1.37 -12.64 -15.87
CA HIS A 155 0.96 -13.71 -14.96
C HIS A 155 -0.31 -14.34 -15.51
N VAL A 156 -0.29 -15.63 -15.73
CA VAL A 156 -1.43 -16.39 -16.27
C VAL A 156 -2.00 -17.29 -15.19
N THR A 157 -3.30 -17.18 -14.95
CA THR A 157 -4.04 -18.09 -14.08
C THR A 157 -5.04 -18.86 -14.91
N LEU A 158 -4.93 -20.18 -14.93
CA LEU A 158 -5.89 -21.07 -15.55
C LEU A 158 -6.87 -21.56 -14.49
N LYS A 159 -8.16 -21.31 -14.71
CA LYS A 159 -9.24 -21.90 -13.94
C LYS A 159 -10.07 -22.82 -14.83
N PHE A 160 -10.24 -24.06 -14.41
CA PHE A 160 -11.13 -25.01 -15.09
C PHE A 160 -12.02 -25.71 -14.08
N ALA A 161 -13.19 -26.11 -14.52
CA ALA A 161 -14.10 -26.96 -13.78
C ALA A 161 -14.21 -28.30 -14.51
N GLN A 162 -14.15 -29.40 -13.78
CA GLN A 162 -14.20 -30.76 -14.31
C GLN A 162 -15.05 -31.62 -13.41
N THR A 163 -15.92 -32.45 -14.00
CA THR A 163 -16.59 -33.58 -13.33
C THR A 163 -15.65 -34.77 -13.24
N LEU A 164 -15.85 -35.65 -12.27
CA LEU A 164 -15.05 -36.85 -12.07
C LEU A 164 -15.68 -38.11 -12.69
N ASP A 165 -16.75 -37.97 -13.44
CA ASP A 165 -17.49 -38.98 -14.16
C ASP A 165 -17.03 -39.18 -15.61
#